data_f3417c635ef8a831abd95123a876d701
#
_entry.id   f3417c635ef8a831abd95123a876d701
#
_cell.length_a   1.000
_cell.length_b   1.000
_cell.length_c   1.000
_cell.angle_alpha   90.00
_cell.angle_beta   90.00
_cell.angle_gamma   90.00
#
_symmetry.space_group_name_H-M   'P 1'
#
loop_
_entity.id
_entity.type
_entity.pdbx_description
1 polymer ?
#
loop_
_entity_poly.entity_id
_entity_poly.type
_entity_poly.pdbx_seq_one_letter_code
_entity_poly.pdbx_strand_id
1 'polypeptide(L)'
;FLILLPIYISQKYHEDFGFYHLPYVISMIEEKIIFGLANSNSAYVHNSIWLNTVSLFSLPKNNFNFLTLPSYLIYNLFIIFSLKNILKLNNQKISNYFLIICVFYLLLKFTRISEYGNDLPAIIFSFLSIFFFLRYSETKKNHNKFFYFFCCFSFAIFSILIKFSGIPIFLLPI
;
A
#
# COMPACT_ATOMS: atom_id res chain seq x y z
N PHE A 1 -11.08 -8.97 11.14
CA PHE A 1 -11.74 -7.76 10.62
C PHE A 1 -12.28 -6.88 11.75
N LEU A 2 -13.23 -7.35 12.56
CA LEU A 2 -13.87 -6.56 13.62
C LEU A 2 -12.92 -6.05 14.70
N ILE A 3 -11.86 -6.82 15.02
CA ILE A 3 -10.87 -6.47 16.06
C ILE A 3 -10.08 -5.20 15.69
N LEU A 4 -9.85 -4.94 14.40
CA LEU A 4 -9.10 -3.77 13.92
C LEU A 4 -10.00 -2.55 13.68
N LEU A 5 -11.33 -2.69 13.80
CA LEU A 5 -12.27 -1.61 13.58
C LEU A 5 -12.08 -0.43 14.56
N PRO A 6 -11.85 -0.65 15.87
CA PRO A 6 -11.58 0.45 16.79
C PRO A 6 -10.33 1.26 16.42
N ILE A 7 -9.30 0.59 15.90
CA ILE A 7 -8.05 1.25 15.46
C ILE A 7 -8.31 2.10 14.22
N TYR A 8 -9.12 1.62 13.28
CA TYR A 8 -9.55 2.37 12.12
C TYR A 8 -10.30 3.66 12.51
N ILE A 9 -11.18 3.58 13.51
CA ILE A 9 -11.98 4.71 13.98
C ILE A 9 -11.12 5.71 14.77
N SER A 10 -10.05 5.27 15.44
CA SER A 10 -9.24 6.09 16.36
C SER A 10 -8.38 7.15 15.70
N GLN A 11 -8.36 7.28 14.39
CA GLN A 11 -7.55 8.20 13.58
C GLN A 11 -6.31 8.73 14.32
N LYS A 12 -5.13 8.33 13.90
CA LYS A 12 -3.88 8.81 14.48
C LYS A 12 -3.29 9.92 13.61
N TYR A 13 -3.02 11.06 14.24
CA TYR A 13 -2.35 12.17 13.57
C TYR A 13 -0.83 12.02 13.72
N HIS A 14 -0.15 11.92 12.59
CA HIS A 14 1.31 12.02 12.49
C HIS A 14 1.71 13.45 12.13
N GLU A 15 2.97 13.85 12.37
CA GLU A 15 3.45 15.19 12.01
C GLU A 15 3.20 15.52 10.54
N ASP A 16 3.44 14.56 9.65
CA ASP A 16 3.21 14.70 8.21
C ASP A 16 1.74 14.91 7.83
N PHE A 17 0.81 14.55 8.71
CA PHE A 17 -0.62 14.69 8.47
C PHE A 17 -1.02 16.13 8.17
N GLY A 18 -0.67 17.06 9.07
CA GLY A 18 -1.00 18.47 8.93
C GLY A 18 -0.10 19.20 7.94
N PHE A 19 1.13 18.69 7.74
CA PHE A 19 2.12 19.35 6.92
C PHE A 19 1.86 19.22 5.42
N TYR A 20 1.51 18.02 4.94
CA TYR A 20 1.31 17.81 3.51
C TYR A 20 0.23 16.80 3.13
N HIS A 21 -0.06 15.76 3.95
CA HIS A 21 -1.07 14.77 3.55
C HIS A 21 -2.47 15.37 3.49
N LEU A 22 -2.92 16.02 4.57
CA LEU A 22 -4.27 16.59 4.63
C LEU A 22 -4.43 17.78 3.66
N PRO A 23 -3.51 18.77 3.60
CA PRO A 23 -3.63 19.85 2.63
C PRO A 23 -3.65 19.35 1.18
N TYR A 24 -2.84 18.33 0.86
CA TYR A 24 -2.87 17.71 -0.47
C TYR A 24 -4.24 17.09 -0.77
N VAL A 25 -4.79 16.29 0.16
CA VAL A 25 -6.10 15.65 -0.02
C VAL A 25 -7.20 16.69 -0.16
N ILE A 26 -7.20 17.76 0.65
CA ILE A 26 -8.17 18.88 0.55
C ILE A 26 -8.07 19.53 -0.83
N SER A 27 -6.86 19.84 -1.29
CA SER A 27 -6.66 20.43 -2.61
C SER A 27 -7.25 19.56 -3.72
N MET A 28 -7.09 18.24 -3.64
CA MET A 28 -7.67 17.31 -4.63
C MET A 28 -9.19 17.21 -4.56
N ILE A 29 -9.81 17.53 -3.41
CA ILE A 29 -11.27 17.53 -3.23
C ILE A 29 -11.89 18.83 -3.75
N GLU A 30 -11.25 19.95 -3.45
CA GLU A 30 -11.78 21.29 -3.75
C GLU A 30 -11.49 21.73 -5.18
N GLU A 31 -10.32 21.36 -5.70
CA GLU A 31 -9.83 21.75 -7.02
C GLU A 31 -9.86 20.53 -7.97
N LYS A 32 -10.24 20.75 -9.22
CA LYS A 32 -10.30 19.65 -10.20
C LYS A 32 -8.91 19.19 -10.64
N ILE A 33 -8.03 20.12 -11.00
CA ILE A 33 -6.65 19.89 -11.42
C ILE A 33 -5.85 21.12 -11.00
N ILE A 34 -4.75 20.90 -10.27
CA ILE A 34 -3.87 21.99 -9.82
C ILE A 34 -2.53 21.84 -10.51
N PHE A 35 -2.26 22.77 -11.46
CA PHE A 35 -0.96 22.87 -12.06
C PHE A 35 0.01 23.63 -11.14
N GLY A 36 1.23 23.09 -10.97
CA GLY A 36 2.25 23.74 -10.16
C GLY A 36 2.06 23.60 -8.65
N LEU A 37 1.31 22.63 -8.18
CA LEU A 37 1.13 22.36 -6.75
C LEU A 37 2.46 22.21 -6.01
N ALA A 38 3.48 21.67 -6.68
CA ALA A 38 4.84 21.55 -6.14
C ALA A 38 5.52 22.90 -5.87
N ASN A 39 5.05 24.00 -6.49
CA ASN A 39 5.58 25.34 -6.22
C ASN A 39 5.08 25.91 -4.87
N SER A 40 3.93 25.41 -4.38
CA SER A 40 3.39 25.81 -3.08
C SER A 40 4.03 25.03 -1.93
N ASN A 41 4.38 23.76 -2.16
CA ASN A 41 5.07 22.91 -1.19
C ASN A 41 5.91 21.86 -1.91
N SER A 42 7.21 21.83 -1.64
CA SER A 42 8.15 20.86 -2.23
C SER A 42 7.80 19.41 -1.93
N ALA A 43 7.06 19.12 -0.86
CA ALA A 43 6.56 17.77 -0.56
C ALA A 43 5.58 17.25 -1.63
N TYR A 44 5.01 18.12 -2.46
CA TYR A 44 4.07 17.78 -3.53
C TYR A 44 4.73 17.46 -4.88
N VAL A 45 6.07 17.51 -4.96
CA VAL A 45 6.82 17.11 -6.17
C VAL A 45 6.49 15.68 -6.58
N HIS A 46 6.29 14.80 -5.59
CA HIS A 46 5.81 13.46 -5.85
C HIS A 46 4.28 13.40 -5.76
N ASN A 47 3.63 13.39 -6.92
CA ASN A 47 2.18 13.17 -7.00
C ASN A 47 1.85 11.72 -6.63
N SER A 48 1.53 11.48 -5.37
CA SER A 48 1.21 10.15 -4.88
C SER A 48 -0.17 9.68 -5.33
N ILE A 49 -0.21 8.60 -6.11
CA ILE A 49 -1.47 7.95 -6.50
C ILE A 49 -2.30 7.50 -5.28
N TRP A 50 -1.64 7.25 -4.16
CA TRP A 50 -2.32 6.87 -2.92
C TRP A 50 -3.12 8.01 -2.32
N LEU A 51 -2.55 9.20 -2.23
CA LEU A 51 -3.27 10.37 -1.71
C LEU A 51 -4.43 10.75 -2.63
N ASN A 52 -4.29 10.59 -3.94
CA ASN A 52 -5.39 10.75 -4.88
C ASN A 52 -6.49 9.70 -4.62
N THR A 53 -6.13 8.46 -4.31
CA THR A 53 -7.10 7.42 -3.94
C THR A 53 -7.80 7.76 -2.62
N VAL A 54 -7.07 8.24 -1.61
CA VAL A 54 -7.62 8.68 -0.33
C VAL A 54 -8.65 9.81 -0.53
N SER A 55 -8.37 10.78 -1.41
CA SER A 55 -9.29 11.89 -1.67
C SER A 55 -10.64 11.43 -2.23
N LEU A 56 -10.69 10.32 -2.98
CA LEU A 56 -11.95 9.74 -3.47
C LEU A 56 -12.86 9.23 -2.34
N PHE A 57 -12.27 8.83 -1.20
CA PHE A 57 -13.03 8.32 -0.05
C PHE A 57 -13.54 9.43 0.88
N SER A 58 -13.23 10.68 0.62
CA SER A 58 -13.79 11.84 1.35
C SER A 58 -15.19 12.24 0.87
N LEU A 59 -15.74 11.58 -0.13
CA LEU A 59 -17.09 11.82 -0.64
C LEU A 59 -18.16 11.17 0.27
N PRO A 60 -19.24 11.89 0.63
CA PRO A 60 -19.65 13.22 0.21
C PRO A 60 -18.82 14.33 0.90
N LYS A 61 -18.74 15.49 0.24
CA LYS A 61 -17.93 16.66 0.64
C LYS A 61 -17.84 16.84 2.18
N ASN A 62 -16.58 16.93 2.67
CA ASN A 62 -16.19 17.24 4.04
C ASN A 62 -16.32 16.12 5.08
N ASN A 63 -16.49 14.87 4.68
CA ASN A 63 -16.44 13.77 5.63
C ASN A 63 -15.03 13.15 5.69
N PHE A 64 -14.15 13.71 6.51
CA PHE A 64 -12.78 13.21 6.70
C PHE A 64 -12.69 11.90 7.48
N ASN A 65 -13.80 11.38 8.00
CA ASN A 65 -13.81 10.13 8.78
C ASN A 65 -13.43 8.90 7.97
N PHE A 66 -13.54 8.95 6.64
CA PHE A 66 -13.26 7.82 5.76
C PHE A 66 -11.87 7.85 5.11
N LEU A 67 -11.03 8.85 5.41
CA LEU A 67 -9.69 8.96 4.81
C LEU A 67 -8.77 7.76 5.12
N THR A 68 -8.97 7.12 6.25
CA THR A 68 -8.21 5.92 6.66
C THR A 68 -8.77 4.63 6.06
N LEU A 69 -9.96 4.66 5.45
CA LEU A 69 -10.62 3.47 4.89
C LEU A 69 -9.76 2.73 3.85
N PRO A 70 -9.10 3.39 2.88
CA PRO A 70 -8.23 2.71 1.93
C PRO A 70 -7.09 1.95 2.61
N SER A 71 -6.44 2.54 3.62
CA SER A 71 -5.36 1.90 4.39
C SER A 71 -5.87 0.67 5.15
N TYR A 72 -7.04 0.78 5.77
CA TYR A 72 -7.70 -0.35 6.44
C TYR A 72 -8.03 -1.48 5.46
N LEU A 73 -8.59 -1.15 4.30
CA LEU A 73 -8.96 -2.15 3.29
C LEU A 73 -7.75 -2.89 2.75
N ILE A 74 -6.71 -2.17 2.32
CA ILE A 74 -5.51 -2.81 1.74
C ILE A 74 -4.77 -3.67 2.76
N TYR A 75 -4.70 -3.24 4.03
CA TYR A 75 -4.13 -4.02 5.11
C TYR A 75 -4.86 -5.35 5.30
N ASN A 76 -6.19 -5.29 5.43
CA ASN A 76 -7.00 -6.50 5.62
C ASN A 76 -6.95 -7.44 4.41
N LEU A 77 -7.00 -6.90 3.19
CA LEU A 77 -6.87 -7.70 1.97
C LEU A 77 -5.52 -8.43 1.92
N PHE A 78 -4.43 -7.74 2.31
CA PHE A 78 -3.11 -8.36 2.36
C PHE A 78 -3.04 -9.46 3.42
N ILE A 79 -3.60 -9.25 4.61
CA ILE A 79 -3.63 -10.28 5.66
C ILE A 79 -4.42 -11.51 5.20
N ILE A 80 -5.61 -11.32 4.61
CA ILE A 80 -6.42 -12.43 4.08
C ILE A 80 -5.67 -13.18 2.98
N PHE A 81 -5.06 -12.45 2.04
CA PHE A 81 -4.26 -13.02 0.98
C PHE A 81 -3.11 -13.86 1.55
N SER A 82 -2.39 -13.33 2.53
CA SER A 82 -1.25 -13.99 3.17
C SER A 82 -1.69 -15.25 3.90
N LEU A 83 -2.71 -15.16 4.74
CA LEU A 83 -3.25 -16.32 5.47
C LEU A 83 -3.72 -17.42 4.51
N LYS A 84 -4.43 -17.06 3.43
CA LYS A 84 -4.87 -18.04 2.41
C LYS A 84 -3.70 -18.76 1.76
N ASN A 85 -2.58 -18.10 1.53
CA ASN A 85 -1.38 -18.73 0.95
C ASN A 85 -0.60 -19.55 1.98
N ILE A 86 -0.50 -19.08 3.22
CA ILE A 86 0.18 -19.77 4.33
C ILE A 86 -0.55 -21.06 4.70
N LEU A 87 -1.88 -21.04 4.80
CA LEU A 87 -2.70 -22.20 5.19
C LEU A 87 -2.72 -23.30 4.13
N LYS A 88 -2.35 -23.02 2.87
CA LYS A 88 -2.14 -24.03 1.82
C LYS A 88 -0.83 -24.81 1.99
N LEU A 89 -0.48 -25.18 3.22
CA LEU A 89 0.83 -25.63 3.72
C LEU A 89 1.44 -26.91 3.11
N ASN A 90 0.92 -27.49 2.04
CA ASN A 90 1.55 -28.68 1.41
C ASN A 90 2.87 -28.35 0.66
N ASN A 91 3.32 -27.10 0.64
CA ASN A 91 4.54 -26.70 -0.02
C ASN A 91 5.39 -25.80 0.89
N GLN A 92 6.51 -26.32 1.39
CA GLN A 92 7.58 -25.56 2.06
C GLN A 92 8.26 -24.62 1.04
N LYS A 93 7.58 -23.54 0.65
CA LYS A 93 8.10 -22.56 -0.30
C LYS A 93 8.64 -21.34 0.44
N ILE A 94 9.76 -20.83 -0.02
CA ILE A 94 10.40 -19.61 0.51
C ILE A 94 9.40 -18.44 0.50
N SER A 95 8.60 -18.35 -0.57
CA SER A 95 7.55 -17.33 -0.70
C SER A 95 6.52 -17.36 0.44
N ASN A 96 6.18 -18.53 1.00
CA ASN A 96 5.25 -18.64 2.14
C ASN A 96 5.92 -18.19 3.45
N TYR A 97 7.18 -18.55 3.68
CA TYR A 97 7.94 -18.05 4.84
C TYR A 97 8.09 -16.52 4.78
N PHE A 98 8.34 -15.98 3.60
CA PHE A 98 8.37 -14.53 3.41
C PHE A 98 7.04 -13.87 3.82
N LEU A 99 5.87 -14.44 3.41
CA LEU A 99 4.57 -13.92 3.85
C LEU A 99 4.38 -13.95 5.37
N ILE A 100 4.87 -14.97 6.05
CA ILE A 100 4.82 -15.04 7.52
C ILE A 100 5.56 -13.86 8.13
N ILE A 101 6.76 -13.56 7.64
CA ILE A 101 7.57 -12.42 8.09
C ILE A 101 6.84 -11.10 7.82
N CYS A 102 6.24 -10.96 6.62
CA CYS A 102 5.48 -9.75 6.27
C CYS A 102 4.25 -9.54 7.17
N VAL A 103 3.49 -10.62 7.46
CA VAL A 103 2.35 -10.55 8.37
C VAL A 103 2.81 -10.15 9.77
N PHE A 104 3.88 -10.75 10.27
CA PHE A 104 4.44 -10.39 11.57
C PHE A 104 4.86 -8.92 11.63
N TYR A 105 5.57 -8.44 10.59
CA TYR A 105 5.93 -7.02 10.47
C TYR A 105 4.70 -6.11 10.51
N LEU A 106 3.65 -6.43 9.74
CA LEU A 106 2.43 -5.62 9.72
C LEU A 106 1.67 -5.66 11.05
N LEU A 107 1.69 -6.80 11.76
CA LEU A 107 1.13 -6.88 13.11
C LEU A 107 1.89 -5.99 14.10
N LEU A 108 3.21 -5.86 13.98
CA LEU A 108 3.99 -4.92 14.79
C LEU A 108 3.69 -3.44 14.43
N LYS A 109 3.29 -3.19 13.20
CA LYS A 109 2.97 -1.84 12.67
C LYS A 109 1.46 -1.58 12.52
N PHE A 110 0.62 -2.33 13.24
CA PHE A 110 -0.85 -2.27 13.10
C PHE A 110 -1.43 -0.86 13.32
N THR A 111 -0.79 -0.02 14.13
CA THR A 111 -1.23 1.36 14.35
C THR A 111 -1.18 2.23 13.10
N ARG A 112 -0.40 1.84 12.07
CA ARG A 112 -0.35 2.53 10.78
C ARG A 112 -1.66 2.45 9.98
N ILE A 113 -2.59 1.56 10.37
CA ILE A 113 -3.93 1.46 9.76
C ILE A 113 -4.73 2.74 9.98
N SER A 114 -4.54 3.40 11.12
CA SER A 114 -5.22 4.65 11.47
C SER A 114 -4.60 5.90 10.80
N GLU A 115 -3.53 5.70 10.04
CA GLU A 115 -2.90 6.73 9.23
C GLU A 115 -3.28 6.50 7.75
N TYR A 116 -3.56 7.56 6.99
CA TYR A 116 -3.78 7.44 5.55
C TYR A 116 -2.55 7.83 4.70
N GLY A 117 -1.38 7.89 5.34
CA GLY A 117 -0.11 8.18 4.68
C GLY A 117 0.34 7.10 3.68
N ASN A 118 1.35 7.45 2.91
CA ASN A 118 1.87 6.65 1.80
C ASN A 118 2.65 5.39 2.24
N ASP A 119 3.14 5.34 3.48
CA ASP A 119 4.10 4.32 3.92
C ASP A 119 3.52 2.92 3.92
N LEU A 120 2.35 2.74 4.56
CA LEU A 120 1.72 1.42 4.70
C LEU A 120 1.38 0.80 3.33
N PRO A 121 0.69 1.49 2.41
CA PRO A 121 0.37 0.92 1.10
C PRO A 121 1.63 0.68 0.26
N ALA A 122 2.63 1.57 0.28
CA ALA A 122 3.88 1.34 -0.44
C ALA A 122 4.59 0.07 0.03
N ILE A 123 4.67 -0.16 1.35
CA ILE A 123 5.24 -1.38 1.94
C ILE A 123 4.44 -2.62 1.53
N ILE A 124 3.11 -2.58 1.57
CA ILE A 124 2.26 -3.72 1.20
C ILE A 124 2.47 -4.09 -0.28
N PHE A 125 2.46 -3.11 -1.19
CA PHE A 125 2.72 -3.38 -2.61
C PHE A 125 4.15 -3.88 -2.84
N SER A 126 5.14 -3.39 -2.08
CA SER A 126 6.50 -3.90 -2.08
C SER A 126 6.55 -5.38 -1.67
N PHE A 127 5.85 -5.76 -0.61
CA PHE A 127 5.77 -7.15 -0.15
C PHE A 127 5.11 -8.04 -1.20
N LEU A 128 4.04 -7.58 -1.86
CA LEU A 128 3.41 -8.33 -2.93
C LEU A 128 4.36 -8.52 -4.11
N SER A 129 5.11 -7.49 -4.51
CA SER A 129 6.11 -7.60 -5.58
C SER A 129 7.17 -8.66 -5.25
N ILE A 130 7.78 -8.61 -4.07
CA ILE A 130 8.78 -9.59 -3.63
C ILE A 130 8.18 -11.00 -3.56
N PHE A 131 6.95 -11.14 -3.03
CA PHE A 131 6.27 -12.43 -3.00
C PHE A 131 6.10 -13.03 -4.38
N PHE A 132 5.64 -12.24 -5.36
CA PHE A 132 5.44 -12.74 -6.72
C PHE A 132 6.77 -13.01 -7.43
N PHE A 133 7.83 -12.28 -7.13
CA PHE A 133 9.19 -12.60 -7.58
C PHE A 133 9.66 -13.96 -7.05
N LEU A 134 9.48 -14.22 -5.76
CA LEU A 134 9.81 -15.53 -5.17
C LEU A 134 8.97 -16.65 -5.80
N ARG A 135 7.66 -16.42 -6.03
CA ARG A 135 6.81 -17.38 -6.75
C ARG A 135 7.25 -17.63 -8.18
N TYR A 136 7.69 -16.60 -8.87
CA TYR A 136 8.28 -16.73 -10.20
C TYR A 136 9.50 -17.65 -10.18
N SER A 137 10.43 -17.44 -9.24
CA SER A 137 11.64 -18.26 -9.08
C SER A 137 11.34 -19.72 -8.71
N GLU A 138 10.33 -19.95 -7.88
CA GLU A 138 9.94 -21.29 -7.43
C GLU A 138 9.14 -22.09 -8.46
N THR A 139 8.62 -21.45 -9.50
CA THR A 139 7.68 -22.09 -10.44
C THR A 139 8.40 -22.61 -11.68
N LYS A 140 8.17 -23.89 -12.00
CA LYS A 140 8.72 -24.54 -13.20
C LYS A 140 7.85 -24.36 -14.45
N LYS A 141 6.54 -24.17 -14.30
CA LYS A 141 5.57 -24.09 -15.42
C LYS A 141 5.60 -22.70 -16.08
N ASN A 142 5.92 -22.65 -17.38
CA ASN A 142 6.08 -21.38 -18.10
C ASN A 142 4.86 -20.45 -18.07
N HIS A 143 3.64 -20.98 -18.21
CA HIS A 143 2.43 -20.17 -18.17
C HIS A 143 2.27 -19.42 -16.81
N ASN A 144 2.50 -20.12 -15.71
CA ASN A 144 2.40 -19.50 -14.38
C ASN A 144 3.57 -18.54 -14.11
N LYS A 145 4.74 -18.77 -14.71
CA LYS A 145 5.88 -17.85 -14.61
C LYS A 145 5.56 -16.48 -15.18
N PHE A 146 4.96 -16.43 -16.37
CA PHE A 146 4.57 -15.16 -16.99
C PHE A 146 3.61 -14.38 -16.10
N PHE A 147 2.60 -15.03 -15.53
CA PHE A 147 1.65 -14.41 -14.61
C PHE A 147 2.35 -13.84 -13.38
N TYR A 148 3.24 -14.61 -12.73
CA TYR A 148 3.96 -14.13 -11.53
C TYR A 148 4.90 -12.98 -11.85
N PHE A 149 5.59 -13.03 -12.99
CA PHE A 149 6.42 -11.94 -13.46
C PHE A 149 5.61 -10.65 -13.68
N PHE A 150 4.49 -10.75 -14.38
CA PHE A 150 3.58 -9.62 -14.59
C PHE A 150 3.09 -9.02 -13.27
N CYS A 151 2.65 -9.86 -12.32
CA CYS A 151 2.23 -9.40 -11.00
C CYS A 151 3.37 -8.71 -10.23
N CYS A 152 4.59 -9.28 -10.28
CA CYS A 152 5.75 -8.68 -9.63
C CYS A 152 6.00 -7.26 -10.13
N PHE A 153 6.06 -7.04 -11.44
CA PHE A 153 6.26 -5.72 -12.02
C PHE A 153 5.11 -4.77 -11.73
N SER A 154 3.86 -5.22 -11.85
CA SER A 154 2.69 -4.39 -11.58
C SER A 154 2.72 -3.86 -10.14
N PHE A 155 3.00 -4.71 -9.16
CA PHE A 155 3.08 -4.28 -7.76
C PHE A 155 4.31 -3.42 -7.46
N ALA A 156 5.44 -3.64 -8.14
CA ALA A 156 6.60 -2.75 -8.05
C ALA A 156 6.25 -1.35 -8.55
N ILE A 157 5.59 -1.24 -9.72
CA ILE A 157 5.13 0.04 -10.28
C ILE A 157 4.18 0.74 -9.31
N PHE A 158 3.17 0.04 -8.76
CA PHE A 158 2.26 0.64 -7.78
C PHE A 158 3.00 1.15 -6.54
N SER A 159 3.99 0.40 -6.02
CA SER A 159 4.80 0.86 -4.89
C SER A 159 5.52 2.17 -5.20
N ILE A 160 6.12 2.30 -6.39
CA ILE A 160 6.83 3.52 -6.83
C ILE A 160 5.86 4.70 -7.01
N LEU A 161 4.70 4.46 -7.62
CA LEU A 161 3.67 5.49 -7.82
C LEU A 161 3.08 6.00 -6.49
N ILE A 162 3.13 5.19 -5.45
CA ILE A 162 2.74 5.60 -4.11
C ILE A 162 3.87 6.36 -3.42
N LYS A 163 5.10 5.85 -3.49
CA LYS A 163 6.28 6.45 -2.85
C LYS A 163 7.56 6.10 -3.60
N PHE A 164 8.37 7.11 -3.93
CA PHE A 164 9.64 6.91 -4.66
C PHE A 164 10.64 5.98 -3.95
N SER A 165 10.57 5.84 -2.64
CA SER A 165 11.40 4.87 -1.92
C SER A 165 11.16 3.41 -2.36
N GLY A 166 10.12 3.12 -3.13
CA GLY A 166 9.88 1.82 -3.76
C GLY A 166 10.77 1.51 -4.98
N ILE A 167 11.52 2.48 -5.51
CA ILE A 167 12.37 2.29 -6.71
C ILE A 167 13.30 1.07 -6.63
N PRO A 168 13.99 0.77 -5.51
CA PRO A 168 14.87 -0.40 -5.43
C PRO A 168 14.16 -1.74 -5.70
N ILE A 169 12.86 -1.82 -5.45
CA ILE A 169 12.07 -3.05 -5.66
C ILE A 169 11.92 -3.36 -7.14
N PHE A 170 11.91 -2.33 -7.99
CA PHE A 170 11.81 -2.50 -9.43
C PHE A 170 13.02 -3.23 -10.03
N LEU A 171 14.16 -3.22 -9.34
CA LEU A 171 15.38 -3.89 -9.78
C LEU A 171 15.39 -5.40 -9.50
N LEU A 172 14.47 -5.91 -8.66
CA LEU A 172 14.43 -7.35 -8.30
C LEU A 172 14.21 -8.29 -9.50
N PRO A 173 13.34 -7.97 -10.47
CA PRO A 173 13.07 -8.89 -11.58
C PRO A 173 14.02 -8.73 -12.77
N ILE A 174 15.03 -7.87 -12.71
CA ILE A 174 16.06 -7.71 -13.73
C ILE A 174 17.21 -8.66 -13.44
#